data_fe2910188ae7f2f23b576bf1db850450
#
_entry.id   fe2910188ae7f2f23b576bf1db850450
#
_cell.length_a   1.000
_cell.length_b   1.000
_cell.length_c   1.000
_cell.angle_alpha   90.00
_cell.angle_beta   90.00
_cell.angle_gamma   90.00
#
_symmetry.space_group_name_H-M   'P 1'
#
loop_
_entity.id
_entity.type
_entity.pdbx_description
1 polymer ?
#
loop_
_entity_poly.entity_id
_entity_poly.type
_entity_poly.pdbx_seq_one_letter_code
_entity_poly.pdbx_strand_id
1 'polypeptide(L)'
;MTQKNIFFFLLFFAMVAWGGSWVNVKILGHYVSAFEMIFLRFGITAITMVPIIVWLKHSFKIDLKSFGLVVLAALALIFYNKYYYLGTKFGTASLGGAMVTTMIPILTFIFLALMGVKKVSSKDLFALGLGAVGVLTMLHIWTFDLAHILVIHNLYFLLAAILWAVLTIVSSKSTKISPIVFTFYMYIVTVVLDLIFFVDVSAIPYASFDGIFWLNTLLISLAASTFANTIFFLGIEKLGAAEVSSFVFLVPFSAIILSAVFLGEKVDLFIIIGTVLTLYAVKLLNNITILKRRRKNV
;
A
#
# COMPACT_ATOMS: atom_id res chain seq x y z
N MET A 1 -27.50 -10.55 6.57
CA MET A 1 -26.04 -10.79 6.62
C MET A 1 -25.57 -10.55 8.06
N THR A 2 -24.68 -11.39 8.59
CA THR A 2 -24.05 -11.11 9.89
C THR A 2 -23.11 -9.92 9.75
N GLN A 3 -22.87 -9.18 10.85
CA GLN A 3 -21.91 -8.05 10.86
C GLN A 3 -20.53 -8.47 10.31
N LYS A 4 -20.09 -9.68 10.62
CA LYS A 4 -18.84 -10.24 10.10
C LYS A 4 -18.83 -10.35 8.57
N ASN A 5 -19.92 -10.81 7.96
CA ASN A 5 -20.02 -10.94 6.51
C ASN A 5 -20.01 -9.59 5.80
N ILE A 6 -20.59 -8.55 6.42
CA ILE A 6 -20.56 -7.17 5.90
C ILE A 6 -19.09 -6.68 5.88
N PHE A 7 -18.33 -6.88 6.97
CA PHE A 7 -16.92 -6.49 7.00
C PHE A 7 -16.08 -7.25 5.97
N PHE A 8 -16.33 -8.53 5.75
CA PHE A 8 -15.62 -9.31 4.71
C PHE A 8 -15.87 -8.74 3.31
N PHE A 9 -17.12 -8.39 3.02
CA PHE A 9 -17.49 -7.75 1.77
C PHE A 9 -16.79 -6.39 1.60
N LEU A 10 -16.83 -5.54 2.62
CA LEU A 10 -16.17 -4.24 2.60
C LEU A 10 -14.64 -4.36 2.46
N LEU A 11 -14.00 -5.32 3.18
CA LEU A 11 -12.56 -5.59 3.06
C LEU A 11 -12.18 -6.07 1.66
N PHE A 12 -13.01 -6.92 1.02
CA PHE A 12 -12.77 -7.31 -0.36
C PHE A 12 -12.69 -6.08 -1.27
N PHE A 13 -13.67 -5.18 -1.22
CA PHE A 13 -13.65 -3.95 -2.03
C PHE A 13 -12.52 -3.00 -1.65
N ALA A 14 -12.15 -2.93 -0.39
CA ALA A 14 -11.00 -2.15 0.06
C ALA A 14 -9.69 -2.66 -0.59
N MET A 15 -9.48 -3.98 -0.67
CA MET A 15 -8.31 -4.57 -1.33
C MET A 15 -8.34 -4.40 -2.84
N VAL A 16 -9.52 -4.49 -3.45
CA VAL A 16 -9.72 -4.18 -4.87
C VAL A 16 -9.38 -2.70 -5.16
N ALA A 17 -9.81 -1.78 -4.29
CA ALA A 17 -9.49 -0.36 -4.42
C ALA A 17 -7.97 -0.09 -4.28
N TRP A 18 -7.29 -0.78 -3.36
CA TRP A 18 -5.82 -0.69 -3.25
C TRP A 18 -5.13 -1.25 -4.49
N GLY A 19 -5.58 -2.39 -5.03
CA GLY A 19 -5.06 -2.91 -6.29
C GLY A 19 -5.32 -1.96 -7.47
N GLY A 20 -6.53 -1.38 -7.54
CA GLY A 20 -6.92 -0.41 -8.56
C GLY A 20 -6.13 0.91 -8.51
N SER A 21 -5.59 1.27 -7.33
CA SER A 21 -4.78 2.48 -7.21
C SER A 21 -3.54 2.49 -8.13
N TRP A 22 -3.00 1.33 -8.47
CA TRP A 22 -1.90 1.19 -9.44
C TRP A 22 -2.33 1.60 -10.85
N VAL A 23 -3.55 1.24 -11.26
CA VAL A 23 -4.15 1.68 -12.52
C VAL A 23 -4.37 3.19 -12.50
N ASN A 24 -4.95 3.73 -11.42
CA ASN A 24 -5.19 5.16 -11.30
C ASN A 24 -3.88 5.96 -11.42
N VAL A 25 -2.81 5.54 -10.73
CA VAL A 25 -1.50 6.21 -10.81
C VAL A 25 -0.90 6.12 -12.20
N LYS A 26 -1.05 5.00 -12.90
CA LYS A 26 -0.57 4.88 -14.28
C LYS A 26 -1.25 5.88 -15.20
N ILE A 27 -2.56 6.04 -15.07
CA ILE A 27 -3.34 7.02 -15.85
C ILE A 27 -2.97 8.45 -15.46
N LEU A 28 -2.97 8.78 -14.16
CA LEU A 28 -2.65 10.11 -13.65
C LEU A 28 -1.23 10.54 -13.99
N GLY A 29 -0.31 9.59 -14.21
CA GLY A 29 1.04 9.82 -14.64
C GLY A 29 1.19 10.52 -15.99
N HIS A 30 0.15 10.60 -16.78
CA HIS A 30 0.11 11.36 -18.04
C HIS A 30 -0.31 12.82 -17.85
N TYR A 31 -0.89 13.19 -16.70
CA TYR A 31 -1.47 14.51 -16.43
C TYR A 31 -0.60 15.35 -15.49
N VAL A 32 -0.09 14.74 -14.42
CA VAL A 32 0.55 15.44 -13.32
C VAL A 32 1.87 14.81 -12.91
N SER A 33 2.69 15.55 -12.19
CA SER A 33 3.89 15.02 -11.52
C SER A 33 3.55 14.22 -10.25
N ALA A 34 4.54 13.54 -9.68
CA ALA A 34 4.36 12.78 -8.44
C ALA A 34 3.90 13.67 -7.28
N PHE A 35 4.46 14.88 -7.15
CA PHE A 35 4.15 15.79 -6.05
C PHE A 35 2.77 16.44 -6.23
N GLU A 36 2.41 16.86 -7.44
CA GLU A 36 1.05 17.34 -7.74
C GLU A 36 -0.01 16.27 -7.43
N MET A 37 0.28 15.00 -7.76
CA MET A 37 -0.60 13.88 -7.40
C MET A 37 -0.70 13.70 -5.88
N ILE A 38 0.41 13.80 -5.12
CA ILE A 38 0.42 13.72 -3.65
C ILE A 38 -0.47 14.79 -3.06
N PHE A 39 -0.30 16.04 -3.50
CA PHE A 39 -1.10 17.19 -3.06
C PHE A 39 -2.61 16.95 -3.27
N LEU A 40 -3.01 16.64 -4.51
CA LEU A 40 -4.42 16.43 -4.86
C LEU A 40 -5.02 15.23 -4.12
N ARG A 41 -4.33 14.08 -4.15
CA ARG A 41 -4.79 12.85 -3.51
C ARG A 41 -5.00 13.03 -2.02
N PHE A 42 -3.96 13.45 -1.30
CA PHE A 42 -4.02 13.52 0.15
C PHE A 42 -4.76 14.74 0.66
N GLY A 43 -4.84 15.83 -0.11
CA GLY A 43 -5.72 16.96 0.17
C GLY A 43 -7.19 16.54 0.20
N ILE A 44 -7.67 15.88 -0.86
CA ILE A 44 -9.04 15.34 -0.93
C ILE A 44 -9.26 14.31 0.20
N THR A 45 -8.29 13.41 0.41
CA THR A 45 -8.40 12.37 1.45
C THR A 45 -8.50 13.00 2.84
N ALA A 46 -7.68 13.97 3.18
CA ALA A 46 -7.72 14.64 4.49
C ALA A 46 -9.08 15.30 4.74
N ILE A 47 -9.63 16.02 3.74
CA ILE A 47 -10.95 16.64 3.85
C ILE A 47 -12.03 15.59 4.09
N THR A 48 -12.03 14.50 3.34
CA THR A 48 -13.06 13.45 3.41
C THR A 48 -12.95 12.54 4.64
N MET A 49 -11.79 12.47 5.28
CA MET A 49 -11.62 11.75 6.54
C MET A 49 -12.19 12.50 7.75
N VAL A 50 -12.31 13.83 7.72
CA VAL A 50 -12.87 14.62 8.84
C VAL A 50 -14.27 14.13 9.25
N PRO A 51 -15.26 14.08 8.37
CA PRO A 51 -16.60 13.62 8.74
C PRO A 51 -16.60 12.17 9.25
N ILE A 52 -15.72 11.30 8.73
CA ILE A 52 -15.60 9.91 9.18
C ILE A 52 -15.09 9.85 10.62
N ILE A 53 -14.03 10.61 10.96
CA ILE A 53 -13.46 10.67 12.29
C ILE A 53 -14.48 11.19 13.30
N VAL A 54 -15.24 12.24 12.92
CA VAL A 54 -16.32 12.79 13.75
C VAL A 54 -17.44 11.77 13.95
N TRP A 55 -17.88 11.09 12.89
CA TRP A 55 -18.91 10.06 12.96
C TRP A 55 -18.49 8.87 13.83
N LEU A 56 -17.22 8.46 13.75
CA LEU A 56 -16.65 7.39 14.57
C LEU A 56 -16.35 7.85 16.01
N LYS A 57 -16.57 9.12 16.34
CA LYS A 57 -16.33 9.73 17.65
C LYS A 57 -14.88 9.61 18.14
N HIS A 58 -13.92 9.56 17.23
CA HIS A 58 -12.51 9.59 17.59
C HIS A 58 -12.08 11.00 17.98
N SER A 59 -11.20 11.11 19.00
CA SER A 59 -10.61 12.38 19.41
C SER A 59 -9.51 12.81 18.46
N PHE A 60 -9.52 14.09 18.07
CA PHE A 60 -8.41 14.72 17.31
C PHE A 60 -7.21 15.11 18.17
N LYS A 61 -7.22 14.82 19.49
CA LYS A 61 -6.08 15.14 20.35
C LYS A 61 -4.89 14.28 19.98
N ILE A 62 -3.72 14.91 19.81
CA ILE A 62 -2.47 14.25 19.51
C ILE A 62 -1.39 14.71 20.48
N ASP A 63 -0.60 13.79 21.01
CA ASP A 63 0.55 14.11 21.85
C ASP A 63 1.80 14.38 21.00
N LEU A 64 2.77 15.10 21.55
CA LEU A 64 3.98 15.54 20.85
C LEU A 64 4.80 14.36 20.29
N LYS A 65 4.85 13.23 21.02
CA LYS A 65 5.57 12.03 20.57
C LYS A 65 4.88 11.41 19.36
N SER A 66 3.56 11.25 19.41
CA SER A 66 2.76 10.76 18.26
C SER A 66 2.85 11.71 17.08
N PHE A 67 2.88 13.04 17.31
CA PHE A 67 3.06 14.03 16.26
C PHE A 67 4.44 13.90 15.59
N GLY A 68 5.52 13.70 16.37
CA GLY A 68 6.86 13.43 15.82
C GLY A 68 6.89 12.18 14.94
N LEU A 69 6.19 11.12 15.36
CA LEU A 69 6.04 9.90 14.53
C LEU A 69 5.22 10.17 13.24
N VAL A 70 4.20 11.01 13.32
CA VAL A 70 3.41 11.45 12.16
C VAL A 70 4.29 12.18 11.14
N VAL A 71 5.16 13.09 11.58
CA VAL A 71 6.09 13.82 10.68
C VAL A 71 7.04 12.85 9.99
N LEU A 72 7.63 11.91 10.73
CA LEU A 72 8.51 10.88 10.14
C LEU A 72 7.75 9.99 9.14
N ALA A 73 6.53 9.59 9.49
CA ALA A 73 5.68 8.79 8.61
C ALA A 73 5.27 9.58 7.34
N ALA A 74 4.98 10.88 7.47
CA ALA A 74 4.64 11.75 6.35
C ALA A 74 5.81 11.91 5.36
N LEU A 75 7.04 12.09 5.88
CA LEU A 75 8.23 12.11 5.04
C LEU A 75 8.42 10.79 4.29
N ALA A 76 8.29 9.65 4.98
CA ALA A 76 8.35 8.35 4.34
C ALA A 76 7.25 8.18 3.29
N LEU A 77 6.03 8.69 3.55
CA LEU A 77 4.89 8.63 2.64
C LEU A 77 5.11 9.47 1.37
N ILE A 78 5.69 10.68 1.48
CA ILE A 78 6.02 11.53 0.34
C ILE A 78 6.97 10.78 -0.61
N PHE A 79 8.09 10.28 -0.09
CA PHE A 79 9.06 9.57 -0.92
C PHE A 79 8.55 8.22 -1.42
N TYR A 80 7.75 7.50 -0.63
CA TYR A 80 7.02 6.32 -1.08
C TYR A 80 6.17 6.65 -2.31
N ASN A 81 5.33 7.67 -2.23
CA ASN A 81 4.46 8.04 -3.34
C ASN A 81 5.25 8.52 -4.56
N LYS A 82 6.35 9.25 -4.36
CA LYS A 82 7.25 9.63 -5.45
C LYS A 82 7.76 8.39 -6.22
N TYR A 83 8.29 7.40 -5.50
CA TYR A 83 8.84 6.21 -6.15
C TYR A 83 7.74 5.25 -6.65
N TYR A 84 6.63 5.15 -5.95
CA TYR A 84 5.43 4.46 -6.42
C TYR A 84 4.94 5.03 -7.75
N TYR A 85 4.84 6.36 -7.85
CA TYR A 85 4.46 7.05 -9.07
C TYR A 85 5.48 6.83 -10.19
N LEU A 86 6.76 7.09 -9.95
CA LEU A 86 7.81 6.94 -10.97
C LEU A 86 7.95 5.49 -11.44
N GLY A 87 7.90 4.54 -10.52
CA GLY A 87 7.89 3.11 -10.85
C GLY A 87 6.73 2.73 -11.75
N THR A 88 5.53 3.19 -11.41
CA THR A 88 4.31 2.90 -12.18
C THR A 88 4.29 3.65 -13.51
N LYS A 89 4.78 4.88 -13.56
CA LYS A 89 4.87 5.68 -14.79
C LYS A 89 5.77 5.03 -15.84
N PHE A 90 6.95 4.56 -15.44
CA PHE A 90 7.95 4.00 -16.34
C PHE A 90 7.87 2.46 -16.49
N GLY A 91 7.33 1.76 -15.48
CA GLY A 91 7.07 0.33 -15.50
C GLY A 91 5.61 -0.01 -15.75
N THR A 92 5.21 -1.23 -15.35
CA THR A 92 3.82 -1.68 -15.43
C THR A 92 3.12 -1.58 -14.08
N ALA A 93 1.83 -1.29 -14.09
CA ALA A 93 1.02 -1.23 -12.87
C ALA A 93 0.85 -2.63 -12.25
N SER A 94 0.78 -3.67 -13.07
CA SER A 94 0.72 -5.08 -12.65
C SER A 94 1.99 -5.51 -11.89
N LEU A 95 3.19 -5.24 -12.43
CA LEU A 95 4.45 -5.54 -11.74
C LEU A 95 4.59 -4.75 -10.44
N GLY A 96 4.33 -3.43 -10.48
CA GLY A 96 4.41 -2.60 -9.30
C GLY A 96 3.45 -3.05 -8.20
N GLY A 97 2.19 -3.31 -8.55
CA GLY A 97 1.17 -3.80 -7.63
C GLY A 97 1.52 -5.15 -7.02
N ALA A 98 2.07 -6.07 -7.80
CA ALA A 98 2.51 -7.38 -7.32
C ALA A 98 3.76 -7.27 -6.45
N MET A 99 4.83 -6.65 -6.96
CA MET A 99 6.14 -6.60 -6.32
C MET A 99 6.12 -5.79 -5.02
N VAL A 100 5.64 -4.55 -5.07
CA VAL A 100 5.68 -3.66 -3.89
C VAL A 100 4.83 -4.23 -2.76
N THR A 101 3.59 -4.64 -3.04
CA THR A 101 2.67 -5.09 -1.98
C THR A 101 3.11 -6.40 -1.33
N THR A 102 3.80 -7.27 -2.05
CA THR A 102 4.32 -8.53 -1.50
C THR A 102 5.67 -8.36 -0.81
N MET A 103 6.51 -7.41 -1.24
CA MET A 103 7.79 -7.12 -0.59
C MET A 103 7.66 -6.40 0.76
N ILE A 104 6.64 -5.56 0.93
CA ILE A 104 6.43 -4.79 2.16
C ILE A 104 6.46 -5.65 3.42
N PRO A 105 5.68 -6.74 3.56
CA PRO A 105 5.71 -7.56 4.76
C PRO A 105 7.04 -8.30 4.93
N ILE A 106 7.72 -8.67 3.86
CA ILE A 106 9.05 -9.31 3.89
C ILE A 106 10.08 -8.33 4.44
N LEU A 107 10.13 -7.10 3.88
CA LEU A 107 11.06 -6.05 4.31
C LEU A 107 10.75 -5.61 5.75
N THR A 108 9.48 -5.48 6.12
CA THR A 108 9.08 -5.19 7.51
C THR A 108 9.60 -6.25 8.47
N PHE A 109 9.48 -7.53 8.11
CA PHE A 109 10.03 -8.62 8.92
C PHE A 109 11.55 -8.52 9.05
N ILE A 110 12.27 -8.29 7.95
CA ILE A 110 13.74 -8.15 7.94
C ILE A 110 14.16 -6.98 8.84
N PHE A 111 13.52 -5.81 8.72
CA PHE A 111 13.85 -4.66 9.56
C PHE A 111 13.60 -4.92 11.04
N LEU A 112 12.48 -5.55 11.40
CA LEU A 112 12.20 -5.93 12.79
C LEU A 112 13.20 -6.95 13.34
N ALA A 113 13.70 -7.86 12.51
CA ALA A 113 14.74 -8.80 12.86
C ALA A 113 16.09 -8.08 13.08
N LEU A 114 16.51 -7.19 12.17
CA LEU A 114 17.71 -6.38 12.30
C LEU A 114 17.68 -5.46 13.54
N MET A 115 16.49 -4.96 13.90
CA MET A 115 16.30 -4.17 15.13
C MET A 115 16.27 -5.02 16.42
N GLY A 116 16.44 -6.34 16.32
CA GLY A 116 16.38 -7.25 17.47
C GLY A 116 14.98 -7.45 18.07
N VAL A 117 13.92 -6.93 17.42
CA VAL A 117 12.53 -7.05 17.87
C VAL A 117 11.97 -8.45 17.59
N LYS A 118 12.43 -9.09 16.50
CA LYS A 118 12.05 -10.45 16.13
C LYS A 118 13.26 -11.37 16.08
N LYS A 119 13.12 -12.57 16.69
CA LYS A 119 14.08 -13.66 16.50
C LYS A 119 13.80 -14.39 15.19
N VAL A 120 14.84 -14.68 14.44
CA VAL A 120 14.76 -15.37 13.14
C VAL A 120 14.90 -16.87 13.39
N SER A 121 13.91 -17.66 12.99
CA SER A 121 13.94 -19.12 13.02
C SER A 121 14.39 -19.71 11.67
N SER A 122 14.72 -21.00 11.61
CA SER A 122 15.02 -21.71 10.35
C SER A 122 13.85 -21.65 9.36
N LYS A 123 12.61 -21.68 9.87
CA LYS A 123 11.39 -21.50 9.07
C LYS A 123 11.34 -20.11 8.43
N ASP A 124 11.72 -19.06 9.18
CA ASP A 124 11.74 -17.70 8.68
C ASP A 124 12.82 -17.52 7.60
N LEU A 125 14.00 -18.13 7.77
CA LEU A 125 15.05 -18.13 6.73
C LEU A 125 14.57 -18.79 5.43
N PHE A 126 13.88 -19.94 5.54
CA PHE A 126 13.29 -20.59 4.38
C PHE A 126 12.26 -19.68 3.70
N ALA A 127 11.39 -19.05 4.49
CA ALA A 127 10.36 -18.12 3.97
C ALA A 127 10.99 -16.89 3.30
N LEU A 128 12.05 -16.30 3.88
CA LEU A 128 12.80 -15.20 3.26
C LEU A 128 13.45 -15.62 1.93
N GLY A 129 14.05 -16.81 1.87
CA GLY A 129 14.60 -17.38 0.64
C GLY A 129 13.53 -17.56 -0.44
N LEU A 130 12.36 -18.10 -0.06
CA LEU A 130 11.22 -18.26 -0.97
C LEU A 130 10.68 -16.90 -1.47
N GLY A 131 10.63 -15.90 -0.59
CA GLY A 131 10.25 -14.54 -0.95
C GLY A 131 11.23 -13.91 -1.94
N ALA A 132 12.54 -14.10 -1.72
CA ALA A 132 13.56 -13.63 -2.65
C ALA A 132 13.43 -14.29 -4.04
N VAL A 133 13.24 -15.62 -4.08
CA VAL A 133 12.98 -16.35 -5.34
C VAL A 133 11.73 -15.80 -6.04
N GLY A 134 10.66 -15.51 -5.31
CA GLY A 134 9.44 -14.94 -5.87
C GLY A 134 9.67 -13.56 -6.49
N VAL A 135 10.38 -12.66 -5.80
CA VAL A 135 10.71 -11.31 -6.34
C VAL A 135 11.62 -11.43 -7.57
N LEU A 136 12.66 -12.27 -7.51
CA LEU A 136 13.56 -12.49 -8.64
C LEU A 136 12.81 -13.08 -9.84
N THR A 137 11.80 -13.91 -9.59
CA THR A 137 10.94 -14.45 -10.66
C THR A 137 10.12 -13.33 -11.31
N MET A 138 9.50 -12.43 -10.53
CA MET A 138 8.79 -11.26 -11.08
C MET A 138 9.70 -10.35 -11.92
N LEU A 139 10.98 -10.27 -11.57
CA LEU A 139 11.99 -9.48 -12.28
C LEU A 139 12.61 -10.22 -13.47
N HIS A 140 12.10 -11.39 -13.82
CA HIS A 140 12.62 -12.23 -14.94
C HIS A 140 14.11 -12.56 -14.81
N ILE A 141 14.66 -12.72 -13.59
CA ILE A 141 16.09 -13.01 -13.38
C ILE A 141 16.55 -14.24 -14.16
N TRP A 142 15.64 -15.20 -14.39
CA TRP A 142 15.87 -16.45 -15.09
C TRP A 142 16.13 -16.29 -16.58
N THR A 143 15.87 -15.11 -17.16
CA THR A 143 16.22 -14.82 -18.56
C THR A 143 17.65 -14.38 -18.74
N PHE A 144 18.37 -14.09 -17.63
CA PHE A 144 19.75 -13.58 -17.59
C PHE A 144 19.93 -12.27 -18.40
N ASP A 145 18.84 -11.57 -18.70
CA ASP A 145 18.86 -10.27 -19.37
C ASP A 145 19.00 -9.14 -18.34
N LEU A 146 20.26 -8.74 -18.07
CA LEU A 146 20.58 -7.67 -17.13
C LEU A 146 19.96 -6.32 -17.53
N ALA A 147 19.81 -6.04 -18.81
CA ALA A 147 19.21 -4.80 -19.29
C ALA A 147 17.72 -4.73 -18.88
N HIS A 148 17.03 -5.88 -18.86
CA HIS A 148 15.65 -5.97 -18.42
C HIS A 148 15.51 -5.95 -16.89
N ILE A 149 16.47 -6.53 -16.17
CA ILE A 149 16.45 -6.61 -14.71
C ILE A 149 16.81 -5.27 -14.05
N LEU A 150 17.87 -4.61 -14.56
CA LEU A 150 18.40 -3.36 -14.01
C LEU A 150 17.69 -2.11 -14.54
N VAL A 151 16.45 -2.23 -14.98
CA VAL A 151 15.65 -1.09 -15.42
C VAL A 151 15.32 -0.20 -14.20
N ILE A 152 15.38 1.11 -14.40
CA ILE A 152 15.22 2.10 -13.33
C ILE A 152 13.88 1.97 -12.56
N HIS A 153 12.80 1.56 -13.22
CA HIS A 153 11.50 1.40 -12.56
C HIS A 153 11.48 0.25 -11.53
N ASN A 154 12.29 -0.80 -11.73
CA ASN A 154 12.44 -1.87 -10.75
C ASN A 154 13.07 -1.34 -9.44
N LEU A 155 14.07 -0.45 -9.56
CA LEU A 155 14.65 0.25 -8.41
C LEU A 155 13.60 1.14 -7.72
N TYR A 156 12.77 1.86 -8.46
CA TYR A 156 11.70 2.67 -7.86
C TYR A 156 10.70 1.82 -7.08
N PHE A 157 10.31 0.66 -7.59
CA PHE A 157 9.44 -0.27 -6.85
C PHE A 157 10.09 -0.79 -5.57
N LEU A 158 11.39 -1.13 -5.62
CA LEU A 158 12.14 -1.53 -4.43
C LEU A 158 12.18 -0.41 -3.39
N LEU A 159 12.52 0.82 -3.79
CA LEU A 159 12.55 1.98 -2.90
C LEU A 159 11.16 2.27 -2.29
N ALA A 160 10.10 2.15 -3.07
CA ALA A 160 8.74 2.28 -2.58
C ALA A 160 8.43 1.22 -1.52
N ALA A 161 8.77 -0.05 -1.75
CA ALA A 161 8.54 -1.12 -0.78
C ALA A 161 9.32 -0.90 0.53
N ILE A 162 10.57 -0.45 0.46
CA ILE A 162 11.40 -0.11 1.63
C ILE A 162 10.76 1.03 2.43
N LEU A 163 10.36 2.11 1.76
CA LEU A 163 9.77 3.28 2.43
C LEU A 163 8.43 2.97 3.09
N TRP A 164 7.61 2.13 2.47
CA TRP A 164 6.36 1.68 3.11
C TRP A 164 6.63 0.76 4.30
N ALA A 165 7.63 -0.10 4.25
CA ALA A 165 8.03 -0.92 5.39
C ALA A 165 8.51 -0.04 6.57
N VAL A 166 9.31 1.00 6.30
CA VAL A 166 9.72 2.00 7.29
C VAL A 166 8.51 2.72 7.87
N LEU A 167 7.60 3.21 7.01
CA LEU A 167 6.35 3.86 7.41
C LEU A 167 5.53 2.95 8.33
N THR A 168 5.40 1.68 7.99
CA THR A 168 4.68 0.68 8.80
C THR A 168 5.30 0.54 10.20
N ILE A 169 6.62 0.47 10.30
CA ILE A 169 7.32 0.38 11.59
C ILE A 169 7.17 1.67 12.40
N VAL A 170 7.32 2.83 11.78
CA VAL A 170 7.15 4.13 12.44
C VAL A 170 5.72 4.27 12.97
N SER A 171 4.72 3.98 12.16
CA SER A 171 3.30 4.06 12.53
C SER A 171 2.95 3.11 13.68
N SER A 172 3.53 1.91 13.71
CA SER A 172 3.29 0.91 14.77
C SER A 172 3.75 1.36 16.16
N LYS A 173 4.65 2.34 16.24
CA LYS A 173 5.12 2.93 17.52
C LYS A 173 4.15 3.94 18.12
N SER A 174 3.15 4.38 17.38
CA SER A 174 2.10 5.28 17.86
C SER A 174 0.99 4.45 18.50
N THR A 175 0.99 4.37 19.83
CA THR A 175 0.03 3.54 20.60
C THR A 175 -1.00 4.37 21.37
N LYS A 176 -0.85 5.71 21.39
CA LYS A 176 -1.71 6.60 22.19
C LYS A 176 -2.90 7.18 21.44
N ILE A 177 -2.88 7.11 20.12
CA ILE A 177 -3.96 7.63 19.27
C ILE A 177 -4.48 6.54 18.35
N SER A 178 -5.73 6.69 17.90
CA SER A 178 -6.33 5.77 16.94
C SER A 178 -5.53 5.73 15.63
N PRO A 179 -5.34 4.56 14.99
CA PRO A 179 -4.68 4.45 13.69
C PRO A 179 -5.33 5.33 12.61
N ILE A 180 -6.66 5.53 12.64
CA ILE A 180 -7.38 6.40 11.70
C ILE A 180 -6.95 7.86 11.91
N VAL A 181 -6.86 8.31 13.16
CA VAL A 181 -6.44 9.69 13.52
C VAL A 181 -4.95 9.89 13.18
N PHE A 182 -4.10 8.89 13.43
CA PHE A 182 -2.70 8.91 13.01
C PHE A 182 -2.58 9.09 11.49
N THR A 183 -3.31 8.30 10.73
CA THR A 183 -3.32 8.35 9.26
C THR A 183 -3.85 9.70 8.75
N PHE A 184 -4.88 10.25 9.37
CA PHE A 184 -5.41 11.58 9.06
C PHE A 184 -4.34 12.66 9.22
N TYR A 185 -3.66 12.73 10.38
CA TYR A 185 -2.59 13.69 10.59
C TYR A 185 -1.40 13.47 9.68
N MET A 186 -1.07 12.21 9.38
CA MET A 186 -0.03 11.88 8.41
C MET A 186 -0.34 12.47 7.03
N TYR A 187 -1.60 12.39 6.57
CA TYR A 187 -2.00 12.99 5.29
C TYR A 187 -1.97 14.52 5.32
N ILE A 188 -2.42 15.15 6.41
CA ILE A 188 -2.32 16.61 6.55
C ILE A 188 -0.86 17.05 6.52
N VAL A 189 0.01 16.44 7.32
CA VAL A 189 1.44 16.78 7.36
C VAL A 189 2.10 16.50 6.01
N THR A 190 1.71 15.42 5.32
CA THR A 190 2.18 15.14 3.95
C THR A 190 1.84 16.28 3.01
N VAL A 191 0.58 16.76 3.00
CA VAL A 191 0.15 17.89 2.15
C VAL A 191 0.89 19.17 2.51
N VAL A 192 1.05 19.47 3.80
CA VAL A 192 1.76 20.68 4.26
C VAL A 192 3.23 20.65 3.84
N LEU A 193 3.92 19.52 4.06
CA LEU A 193 5.32 19.39 3.65
C LEU A 193 5.48 19.44 2.13
N ASP A 194 4.55 18.83 1.40
CA ASP A 194 4.55 18.84 -0.07
C ASP A 194 4.37 20.27 -0.60
N LEU A 195 3.43 21.03 -0.04
CA LEU A 195 3.20 22.45 -0.37
C LEU A 195 4.42 23.34 -0.09
N ILE A 196 5.15 23.06 0.99
CA ILE A 196 6.30 23.91 1.37
C ILE A 196 7.53 23.61 0.51
N PHE A 197 7.76 22.34 0.15
CA PHE A 197 9.06 21.91 -0.37
C PHE A 197 9.03 21.37 -1.80
N PHE A 198 7.90 20.93 -2.32
CA PHE A 198 7.91 20.12 -3.53
C PHE A 198 6.92 20.52 -4.62
N VAL A 199 5.74 21.06 -4.27
CA VAL A 199 4.71 21.37 -5.24
C VAL A 199 4.48 22.88 -5.37
N ASP A 200 4.44 23.35 -6.61
CA ASP A 200 3.93 24.69 -6.94
C ASP A 200 2.47 24.55 -7.39
N VAL A 201 1.54 24.89 -6.51
CA VAL A 201 0.09 24.78 -6.78
C VAL A 201 -0.35 25.69 -7.93
N SER A 202 0.34 26.82 -8.14
CA SER A 202 0.02 27.75 -9.21
C SER A 202 0.41 27.22 -10.60
N ALA A 203 1.39 26.31 -10.65
CA ALA A 203 1.83 25.65 -11.87
C ALA A 203 0.95 24.46 -12.29
N ILE A 204 0.04 23.99 -11.42
CA ILE A 204 -0.85 22.87 -11.74
C ILE A 204 -1.83 23.27 -12.84
N PRO A 205 -1.90 22.53 -13.98
CA PRO A 205 -2.70 22.93 -15.13
C PRO A 205 -4.17 22.52 -14.97
N TYR A 206 -4.86 23.03 -13.94
CA TYR A 206 -6.25 22.66 -13.60
C TYR A 206 -7.23 22.76 -14.77
N ALA A 207 -7.02 23.72 -15.67
CA ALA A 207 -7.88 23.94 -16.84
C ALA A 207 -7.76 22.82 -17.90
N SER A 208 -6.68 22.04 -17.88
CA SER A 208 -6.46 20.92 -18.82
C SER A 208 -7.01 19.59 -18.31
N PHE A 209 -7.53 19.52 -17.08
CA PHE A 209 -8.00 18.29 -16.48
C PHE A 209 -9.38 17.90 -17.01
N ASP A 210 -9.45 16.73 -17.62
CA ASP A 210 -10.67 16.14 -18.15
C ASP A 210 -11.40 15.25 -17.14
N GLY A 211 -12.50 14.62 -17.57
CA GLY A 211 -13.27 13.70 -16.74
C GLY A 211 -12.49 12.44 -16.34
N ILE A 212 -11.53 11.99 -17.17
CA ILE A 212 -10.69 10.82 -16.87
C ILE A 212 -9.74 11.14 -15.73
N PHE A 213 -9.13 12.33 -15.76
CA PHE A 213 -8.29 12.82 -14.67
C PHE A 213 -9.05 12.84 -13.34
N TRP A 214 -10.22 13.51 -13.30
CA TRP A 214 -10.99 13.65 -12.06
C TRP A 214 -11.53 12.32 -11.55
N LEU A 215 -11.99 11.44 -12.43
CA LEU A 215 -12.44 10.09 -12.04
C LEU A 215 -11.31 9.33 -11.34
N ASN A 216 -10.11 9.29 -11.92
CA ASN A 216 -8.97 8.56 -11.35
C ASN A 216 -8.48 9.22 -10.05
N THR A 217 -8.46 10.57 -9.98
CA THR A 217 -8.11 11.31 -8.76
C THR A 217 -9.11 11.04 -7.63
N LEU A 218 -10.40 11.00 -7.91
CA LEU A 218 -11.42 10.67 -6.92
C LEU A 218 -11.36 9.20 -6.51
N LEU A 219 -11.15 8.27 -7.44
CA LEU A 219 -11.02 6.85 -7.12
C LEU A 219 -9.81 6.58 -6.20
N ILE A 220 -8.65 7.17 -6.49
CA ILE A 220 -7.46 6.96 -5.64
C ILE A 220 -7.61 7.66 -4.27
N SER A 221 -8.27 8.81 -4.21
CA SER A 221 -8.47 9.57 -2.97
C SER A 221 -9.57 8.99 -2.11
N LEU A 222 -10.75 8.73 -2.68
CA LEU A 222 -11.92 8.29 -1.95
C LEU A 222 -11.96 6.77 -1.75
N ALA A 223 -11.76 5.99 -2.83
CA ALA A 223 -11.86 4.55 -2.72
C ALA A 223 -10.58 3.93 -2.10
N ALA A 224 -9.39 4.25 -2.62
CA ALA A 224 -8.16 3.62 -2.15
C ALA A 224 -7.60 4.26 -0.87
N SER A 225 -7.78 5.57 -0.64
CA SER A 225 -7.23 6.22 0.55
C SER A 225 -8.28 6.39 1.65
N THR A 226 -9.41 7.05 1.42
CA THR A 226 -10.41 7.27 2.48
C THR A 226 -11.15 6.01 2.87
N PHE A 227 -11.82 5.36 1.92
CA PHE A 227 -12.64 4.16 2.18
C PHE A 227 -11.78 2.97 2.60
N ALA A 228 -10.80 2.58 1.79
CA ALA A 228 -10.07 1.34 2.03
C ALA A 228 -9.28 1.38 3.35
N ASN A 229 -8.61 2.50 3.68
CA ASN A 229 -7.91 2.62 4.96
C ASN A 229 -8.88 2.63 6.14
N THR A 230 -10.03 3.32 6.04
CA THR A 230 -11.04 3.33 7.09
C THR A 230 -11.57 1.92 7.35
N ILE A 231 -11.95 1.18 6.30
CA ILE A 231 -12.45 -0.19 6.43
C ILE A 231 -11.37 -1.14 6.96
N PHE A 232 -10.11 -0.96 6.54
CA PHE A 232 -8.99 -1.76 7.03
C PHE A 232 -8.79 -1.59 8.54
N PHE A 233 -8.75 -0.35 9.03
CA PHE A 233 -8.56 -0.09 10.47
C PHE A 233 -9.77 -0.47 11.31
N LEU A 234 -10.99 -0.19 10.85
CA LEU A 234 -12.22 -0.67 11.51
C LEU A 234 -12.30 -2.20 11.51
N GLY A 235 -11.88 -2.82 10.42
CA GLY A 235 -11.79 -4.28 10.33
C GLY A 235 -10.84 -4.84 11.39
N ILE A 236 -9.67 -4.25 11.58
CA ILE A 236 -8.71 -4.66 12.63
C ILE A 236 -9.35 -4.56 14.02
N GLU A 237 -10.07 -3.47 14.29
CA GLU A 237 -10.76 -3.27 15.57
C GLU A 237 -11.86 -4.32 15.82
N LYS A 238 -12.65 -4.65 14.80
CA LYS A 238 -13.83 -5.52 14.92
C LYS A 238 -13.55 -7.01 14.73
N LEU A 239 -12.58 -7.37 13.89
CA LEU A 239 -12.30 -8.76 13.50
C LEU A 239 -10.91 -9.22 13.96
N GLY A 240 -10.03 -8.29 14.34
CA GLY A 240 -8.64 -8.56 14.70
C GLY A 240 -7.68 -8.49 13.50
N ALA A 241 -6.44 -8.13 13.79
CA ALA A 241 -5.42 -7.88 12.78
C ALA A 241 -5.10 -9.12 11.91
N ALA A 242 -5.11 -10.33 12.49
CA ALA A 242 -4.78 -11.56 11.76
C ALA A 242 -5.81 -11.87 10.66
N GLU A 243 -7.11 -11.65 10.93
CA GLU A 243 -8.19 -11.92 9.98
C GLU A 243 -8.17 -10.90 8.85
N VAL A 244 -8.00 -9.62 9.18
CA VAL A 244 -7.96 -8.50 8.20
C VAL A 244 -6.71 -8.57 7.33
N SER A 245 -5.55 -8.90 7.91
CA SER A 245 -4.29 -9.02 7.15
C SER A 245 -4.34 -10.12 6.08
N SER A 246 -5.20 -11.12 6.24
CA SER A 246 -5.36 -12.15 5.20
C SER A 246 -5.99 -11.62 3.91
N PHE A 247 -6.78 -10.55 3.99
CA PHE A 247 -7.37 -9.90 2.81
C PHE A 247 -6.35 -9.15 1.97
N VAL A 248 -5.26 -8.66 2.57
CA VAL A 248 -4.20 -7.94 1.84
C VAL A 248 -3.60 -8.77 0.71
N PHE A 249 -3.67 -10.11 0.81
CA PHE A 249 -3.25 -11.01 -0.27
C PHE A 249 -4.05 -10.86 -1.57
N LEU A 250 -5.21 -10.21 -1.53
CA LEU A 250 -6.00 -9.91 -2.73
C LEU A 250 -5.44 -8.73 -3.53
N VAL A 251 -4.66 -7.85 -2.90
CA VAL A 251 -4.16 -6.62 -3.54
C VAL A 251 -3.34 -6.88 -4.79
N PRO A 252 -2.30 -7.76 -4.78
CA PRO A 252 -1.49 -7.99 -5.97
C PRO A 252 -2.30 -8.61 -7.11
N PHE A 253 -3.22 -9.54 -6.81
CA PHE A 253 -4.10 -10.12 -7.83
C PHE A 253 -5.07 -9.08 -8.41
N SER A 254 -5.63 -8.22 -7.57
CA SER A 254 -6.48 -7.11 -8.02
C SER A 254 -5.71 -6.14 -8.90
N ALA A 255 -4.45 -5.82 -8.57
CA ALA A 255 -3.60 -4.96 -9.39
C ALA A 255 -3.34 -5.59 -10.77
N ILE A 256 -2.98 -6.87 -10.82
CA ILE A 256 -2.73 -7.59 -12.08
C ILE A 256 -3.99 -7.61 -12.95
N ILE A 257 -5.13 -8.00 -12.37
CA ILE A 257 -6.39 -8.13 -13.12
C ILE A 257 -6.86 -6.77 -13.64
N LEU A 258 -6.88 -5.74 -12.77
CA LEU A 258 -7.35 -4.42 -13.15
C LEU A 258 -6.41 -3.75 -14.16
N SER A 259 -5.09 -3.96 -14.07
CA SER A 259 -4.14 -3.47 -15.06
C SER A 259 -4.35 -4.13 -16.43
N ALA A 260 -4.63 -5.43 -16.47
CA ALA A 260 -4.95 -6.11 -17.70
C ALA A 260 -6.26 -5.58 -18.33
N VAL A 261 -7.29 -5.36 -17.51
CA VAL A 261 -8.62 -4.92 -17.99
C VAL A 261 -8.62 -3.46 -18.43
N PHE A 262 -8.03 -2.55 -17.63
CA PHE A 262 -8.15 -1.10 -17.85
C PHE A 262 -6.98 -0.48 -18.61
N LEU A 263 -5.78 -1.09 -18.54
CA LEU A 263 -4.59 -0.59 -19.23
C LEU A 263 -4.18 -1.45 -20.41
N GLY A 264 -4.80 -2.61 -20.62
CA GLY A 264 -4.41 -3.57 -21.66
C GLY A 264 -3.04 -4.21 -21.41
N GLU A 265 -2.54 -4.18 -20.15
CA GLU A 265 -1.27 -4.82 -19.82
C GLU A 265 -1.37 -6.34 -20.04
N LYS A 266 -0.38 -6.92 -20.72
CA LYS A 266 -0.32 -8.37 -20.89
C LYS A 266 -0.11 -9.05 -19.54
N VAL A 267 -0.90 -10.08 -19.27
CA VAL A 267 -0.73 -10.89 -18.05
C VAL A 267 0.57 -11.69 -18.18
N ASP A 268 1.53 -11.37 -17.33
CA ASP A 268 2.84 -11.99 -17.31
C ASP A 268 2.85 -13.17 -16.35
N LEU A 269 3.18 -14.36 -16.87
CA LEU A 269 3.22 -15.58 -16.08
C LEU A 269 4.28 -15.53 -14.97
N PHE A 270 5.42 -14.88 -15.20
CA PHE A 270 6.46 -14.72 -14.18
C PHE A 270 5.98 -13.83 -13.02
N ILE A 271 5.19 -12.78 -13.32
CA ILE A 271 4.57 -11.93 -12.29
C ILE A 271 3.58 -12.76 -11.46
N ILE A 272 2.75 -13.61 -12.09
CA ILE A 272 1.80 -14.47 -11.38
C ILE A 272 2.53 -15.47 -10.48
N ILE A 273 3.49 -16.22 -11.03
CA ILE A 273 4.25 -17.24 -10.28
C ILE A 273 5.01 -16.59 -9.13
N GLY A 274 5.71 -15.50 -9.39
CA GLY A 274 6.46 -14.75 -8.36
C GLY A 274 5.54 -14.21 -7.28
N THR A 275 4.34 -13.72 -7.64
CA THR A 275 3.32 -13.27 -6.69
C THR A 275 2.86 -14.40 -5.77
N VAL A 276 2.57 -15.58 -6.30
CA VAL A 276 2.17 -16.74 -5.51
C VAL A 276 3.28 -17.16 -4.54
N LEU A 277 4.53 -17.20 -5.00
CA LEU A 277 5.69 -17.55 -4.17
C LEU A 277 5.89 -16.55 -3.04
N THR A 278 5.86 -15.24 -3.33
CA THR A 278 6.03 -14.18 -2.31
C THR A 278 4.88 -14.16 -1.31
N LEU A 279 3.63 -14.35 -1.74
CA LEU A 279 2.49 -14.44 -0.84
C LEU A 279 2.58 -15.67 0.08
N TYR A 280 3.07 -16.79 -0.43
CA TYR A 280 3.31 -17.97 0.39
C TYR A 280 4.43 -17.73 1.42
N ALA A 281 5.51 -17.05 1.03
CA ALA A 281 6.55 -16.59 1.93
C ALA A 281 6.01 -15.70 3.05
N VAL A 282 5.20 -14.69 2.71
CA VAL A 282 4.55 -13.79 3.68
C VAL A 282 3.64 -14.55 4.65
N LYS A 283 2.88 -15.53 4.14
CA LYS A 283 2.06 -16.41 4.97
C LYS A 283 2.91 -17.17 6.00
N LEU A 284 4.05 -17.70 5.59
CA LEU A 284 4.96 -18.43 6.48
C LEU A 284 5.58 -17.51 7.54
N LEU A 285 6.07 -16.32 7.16
CA LEU A 285 6.69 -15.33 8.06
C LEU A 285 5.73 -14.83 9.14
N ASN A 286 4.47 -14.61 8.79
CA ASN A 286 3.47 -14.03 9.70
C ASN A 286 2.59 -15.05 10.38
N ASN A 287 2.82 -16.38 10.18
CA ASN A 287 2.00 -17.47 10.70
C ASN A 287 0.49 -17.28 10.42
N ILE A 288 0.14 -16.72 9.25
CA ILE A 288 -1.23 -16.42 8.89
C ILE A 288 -1.97 -17.72 8.59
N THR A 289 -3.02 -17.99 9.35
CA THR A 289 -3.92 -19.13 9.14
C THR A 289 -5.07 -18.68 8.23
N ILE A 290 -5.01 -19.00 6.94
CA ILE A 290 -6.02 -18.62 5.93
C ILE A 290 -7.37 -19.32 6.19
N LEU A 291 -7.36 -20.49 6.85
CA LEU A 291 -8.55 -21.22 7.24
C LEU A 291 -8.33 -21.81 8.64
N LYS A 292 -9.02 -21.30 9.66
CA LYS A 292 -9.26 -22.09 10.88
C LYS A 292 -10.21 -23.23 10.49
N ARG A 293 -9.66 -24.43 10.31
CA ARG A 293 -10.49 -25.65 10.31
C ARG A 293 -11.33 -25.61 11.58
N ARG A 294 -12.66 -25.46 11.46
CA ARG A 294 -13.58 -25.68 12.59
C ARG A 294 -13.24 -27.07 13.13
N ARG A 295 -12.59 -27.17 14.28
CA ARG A 295 -12.64 -28.39 15.05
C ARG A 295 -14.11 -28.58 15.39
N LYS A 296 -14.76 -29.55 14.77
CA LYS A 296 -16.00 -30.13 15.28
C LYS A 296 -15.63 -30.68 16.64
N ASN A 297 -16.10 -30.05 17.70
CA ASN A 297 -16.21 -30.74 19.00
C ASN A 297 -17.24 -31.81 18.78
N VAL A 298 -16.79 -33.07 18.83
CA VAL A 298 -17.62 -34.28 18.99
C VAL A 298 -17.91 -34.41 20.46
#